data_6d8de2cc05258957de2e9dfea4ae8b88
#
_entry.id   6d8de2cc05258957de2e9dfea4ae8b88
#
_cell.length_a   1.000
_cell.length_b   1.000
_cell.length_c   1.000
_cell.angle_alpha   90.00
_cell.angle_beta   90.00
_cell.angle_gamma   90.00
#
_symmetry.space_group_name_H-M   'P 1'
#
loop_
_entity.id
_entity.type
_entity.pdbx_description
1 polymer ?
#
loop_
_entity_poly.entity_id
_entity_poly.type
_entity_poly.pdbx_seq_one_letter_code
_entity_poly.pdbx_strand_id
1 'polypeptide(L)'
;MKLPKIGKPKKLIKLLRSFKPSGIEAMIACGLVFATAVMIAILPKNGKTAAPAASEITDWGLNFSRGKNKTPTGNVSQKELDKYGAFYCDDEGEKVIYLTFDAGYENGCAGQILDVLKKEQVPAAFFLVGNYFKTQPELVRRMVEEGHIVGNHTTTHPDMSKISDLSDFRKELEQTENLYREVTGSEMPKFYRPPQGKFSISNLQQAQMLGYTTVFWSLAYADWDNTKQPTKEFALEKLNSRIHDGAIVLLHLTSKTNAEILEELITGWKEQGYTFKPLTELKH
;
A
#
# COMPACT_ATOMS: atom_id res chain seq x y z
N MET A 1 10.97 -43.94 2.48
CA MET A 1 12.35 -43.49 2.79
C MET A 1 12.40 -43.11 4.26
N LYS A 2 13.15 -43.87 5.11
CA LYS A 2 13.16 -43.72 6.58
C LYS A 2 14.09 -42.60 6.98
N LEU A 3 13.63 -41.67 7.81
CA LEU A 3 14.42 -40.56 8.41
C LEU A 3 15.45 -41.14 9.40
N PRO A 4 16.67 -40.54 9.49
CA PRO A 4 17.70 -41.00 10.43
C PRO A 4 17.38 -40.55 11.86
N LYS A 5 17.56 -41.44 12.84
CA LYS A 5 17.39 -41.19 14.29
C LYS A 5 18.50 -40.30 14.82
N ILE A 6 18.10 -39.17 15.43
CA ILE A 6 18.98 -38.24 16.13
C ILE A 6 19.50 -38.91 17.42
N GLY A 7 20.82 -39.06 17.54
CA GLY A 7 21.49 -39.70 18.69
C GLY A 7 21.49 -38.83 19.95
N LYS A 8 21.46 -39.49 21.11
CA LYS A 8 21.32 -38.94 22.46
C LYS A 8 22.40 -37.89 22.82
N PRO A 9 22.10 -36.86 23.63
CA PRO A 9 22.91 -35.65 23.87
C PRO A 9 24.15 -35.86 24.77
N LYS A 10 24.55 -37.08 25.11
CA LYS A 10 25.69 -37.33 26.04
C LYS A 10 27.09 -36.99 25.50
N LYS A 11 27.24 -36.79 24.18
CA LYS A 11 28.56 -36.43 23.59
C LYS A 11 28.87 -34.93 23.67
N LEU A 12 27.87 -34.07 23.76
CA LEU A 12 28.05 -32.61 23.79
C LEU A 12 28.56 -32.12 25.15
N ILE A 13 28.16 -32.80 26.24
CA ILE A 13 28.55 -32.44 27.62
C ILE A 13 30.04 -32.73 27.90
N LYS A 14 30.64 -33.70 27.20
CA LYS A 14 32.05 -34.04 27.38
C LYS A 14 33.01 -33.06 26.72
N LEU A 15 32.58 -32.34 25.69
CA LEU A 15 33.38 -31.31 24.96
C LEU A 15 33.48 -30.02 25.76
N LEU A 16 32.43 -29.67 26.54
CA LEU A 16 32.37 -28.43 27.33
C LEU A 16 33.22 -28.50 28.63
N ARG A 17 33.68 -29.70 29.04
CA ARG A 17 34.50 -29.87 30.26
C ARG A 17 35.98 -29.65 30.05
N SER A 18 36.47 -29.52 28.82
CA SER A 18 37.88 -29.35 28.50
C SER A 18 38.30 -27.91 28.17
N PHE A 19 37.37 -26.95 28.17
CA PHE A 19 37.66 -25.55 27.85
C PHE A 19 37.88 -24.75 29.15
N LYS A 20 39.07 -24.18 29.35
CA LYS A 20 39.38 -23.20 30.41
C LYS A 20 39.59 -21.83 29.74
N PRO A 21 38.60 -20.98 29.61
CA PRO A 21 38.76 -19.65 29.04
C PRO A 21 39.42 -18.70 30.06
N SER A 22 40.26 -17.78 29.59
CA SER A 22 40.78 -16.65 30.39
C SER A 22 39.68 -15.60 30.60
N GLY A 23 39.76 -14.82 31.69
CA GLY A 23 38.66 -14.05 32.29
C GLY A 23 37.76 -13.19 31.39
N ILE A 24 38.28 -12.64 30.28
CA ILE A 24 37.46 -11.80 29.35
C ILE A 24 36.60 -12.66 28.42
N GLU A 25 37.13 -13.84 27.99
CA GLU A 25 36.37 -14.76 27.10
C GLU A 25 35.25 -15.47 27.85
N ALA A 26 35.39 -15.67 29.18
CA ALA A 26 34.32 -16.23 30.01
C ALA A 26 33.12 -15.31 30.15
N MET A 27 33.32 -13.98 30.17
CA MET A 27 32.22 -13.01 30.22
C MET A 27 31.41 -12.95 28.92
N ILE A 28 32.08 -13.07 27.76
CA ILE A 28 31.42 -13.08 26.46
C ILE A 28 30.63 -14.39 26.26
N ALA A 29 31.20 -15.51 26.65
CA ALA A 29 30.51 -16.81 26.55
C ALA A 29 29.29 -16.91 27.48
N CYS A 30 29.39 -16.38 28.72
CA CYS A 30 28.25 -16.31 29.64
C CYS A 30 27.15 -15.35 29.14
N GLY A 31 27.52 -14.20 28.56
CA GLY A 31 26.57 -13.24 28.00
C GLY A 31 25.76 -13.84 26.83
N LEU A 32 26.40 -14.57 25.93
CA LEU A 32 25.73 -15.23 24.80
C LEU A 32 24.81 -16.40 25.23
N VAL A 33 25.21 -17.18 26.22
CA VAL A 33 24.36 -18.28 26.74
C VAL A 33 23.18 -17.74 27.54
N PHE A 34 23.33 -16.61 28.24
CA PHE A 34 22.19 -15.97 28.94
C PHE A 34 21.21 -15.31 27.96
N ALA A 35 21.70 -14.67 26.88
CA ALA A 35 20.84 -14.08 25.86
C ALA A 35 20.02 -15.14 25.10
N THR A 36 20.60 -16.29 24.78
CA THR A 36 19.88 -17.40 24.13
C THR A 36 18.93 -18.13 25.09
N ALA A 37 19.26 -18.25 26.38
CA ALA A 37 18.35 -18.86 27.35
C ALA A 37 17.16 -17.96 27.69
N VAL A 38 17.35 -16.64 27.73
CA VAL A 38 16.23 -15.66 27.92
C VAL A 38 15.34 -15.60 26.70
N MET A 39 15.86 -15.69 25.46
CA MET A 39 15.03 -15.78 24.25
C MET A 39 14.19 -17.06 24.19
N ILE A 40 14.70 -18.20 24.67
CA ILE A 40 13.96 -19.47 24.68
C ILE A 40 12.88 -19.50 25.81
N ALA A 41 13.05 -18.70 26.87
CA ALA A 41 12.08 -18.63 27.98
C ALA A 41 10.90 -17.68 27.70
N ILE A 42 10.99 -16.81 26.68
CA ILE A 42 9.94 -15.86 26.29
C ILE A 42 9.03 -16.43 25.17
N LEU A 43 9.37 -17.56 24.58
CA LEU A 43 8.47 -18.24 23.68
C LEU A 43 7.31 -18.85 24.51
N PRO A 44 6.05 -18.40 24.30
CA PRO A 44 4.92 -18.98 25.00
C PRO A 44 4.80 -20.45 24.62
N LYS A 45 4.96 -21.34 25.60
CA LYS A 45 4.60 -22.75 25.46
C LYS A 45 3.08 -22.82 25.29
N ASN A 46 2.64 -23.29 24.12
CA ASN A 46 1.24 -23.54 23.79
C ASN A 46 0.33 -22.29 23.76
N GLY A 47 0.63 -21.35 22.84
CA GLY A 47 -0.42 -20.51 22.31
C GLY A 47 -0.88 -21.10 20.97
N LYS A 48 -2.04 -21.76 20.91
CA LYS A 48 -2.86 -21.67 19.71
C LYS A 48 -3.03 -20.16 19.53
N THR A 49 -2.35 -19.57 18.58
CA THR A 49 -2.75 -18.25 18.06
C THR A 49 -4.18 -18.45 17.62
N ALA A 50 -5.12 -17.94 18.41
CA ALA A 50 -6.49 -17.85 17.98
C ALA A 50 -6.41 -17.16 16.62
N ALA A 51 -6.88 -17.82 15.57
CA ALA A 51 -7.11 -17.15 14.30
C ALA A 51 -7.92 -15.90 14.65
N PRO A 52 -7.54 -14.70 14.18
CA PRO A 52 -8.32 -13.51 14.44
C PRO A 52 -9.76 -13.85 14.07
N ALA A 53 -10.70 -13.53 14.95
CA ALA A 53 -12.14 -13.72 14.68
C ALA A 53 -12.38 -13.16 13.28
N ALA A 54 -13.11 -13.89 12.43
CA ALA A 54 -13.35 -13.50 11.05
C ALA A 54 -13.79 -12.05 11.04
N SER A 55 -12.88 -11.14 10.66
CA SER A 55 -13.17 -9.72 10.69
C SER A 55 -14.15 -9.45 9.57
N GLU A 56 -15.19 -8.68 9.89
CA GLU A 56 -16.22 -8.32 8.93
C GLU A 56 -15.60 -7.73 7.66
N ILE A 57 -15.98 -8.30 6.52
CA ILE A 57 -15.55 -7.79 5.20
C ILE A 57 -16.23 -6.45 5.00
N THR A 58 -15.47 -5.45 4.66
CA THR A 58 -15.95 -4.08 4.50
C THR A 58 -15.56 -3.55 3.11
N ASP A 59 -16.53 -2.95 2.42
CA ASP A 59 -16.27 -2.15 1.23
C ASP A 59 -15.96 -0.72 1.68
N TRP A 60 -14.88 -0.11 1.19
CA TRP A 60 -14.56 1.28 1.50
C TRP A 60 -15.65 2.21 0.96
N GLY A 61 -16.21 3.04 1.81
CA GLY A 61 -17.32 3.94 1.48
C GLY A 61 -17.16 5.32 2.09
N LEU A 62 -17.61 6.34 1.36
CA LEU A 62 -17.51 7.75 1.74
C LEU A 62 -18.90 8.38 1.84
N ASN A 63 -19.11 9.18 2.88
CA ASN A 63 -20.30 9.98 3.08
C ASN A 63 -19.97 11.47 2.97
N PHE A 64 -20.55 12.14 1.97
CA PHE A 64 -20.37 13.56 1.66
C PHE A 64 -21.43 14.47 2.30
N SER A 65 -22.18 14.02 3.29
CA SER A 65 -23.24 14.80 3.97
C SER A 65 -22.73 16.05 4.70
N ARG A 66 -21.41 16.15 4.96
CA ARG A 66 -20.78 17.32 5.61
C ARG A 66 -20.79 18.58 4.74
N GLY A 67 -21.15 18.46 3.47
CA GLY A 67 -21.27 19.58 2.55
C GLY A 67 -20.12 19.70 1.55
N LYS A 68 -20.23 20.71 0.70
CA LYS A 68 -19.27 20.99 -0.38
C LYS A 68 -17.91 21.38 0.21
N ASN A 69 -16.84 20.89 -0.40
CA ASN A 69 -15.44 21.15 -0.02
C ASN A 69 -15.11 20.79 1.44
N LYS A 70 -15.80 19.80 2.01
CA LYS A 70 -15.52 19.27 3.34
C LYS A 70 -15.03 17.83 3.23
N THR A 71 -14.05 17.49 4.06
CA THR A 71 -13.56 16.11 4.17
C THR A 71 -14.73 15.17 4.42
N PRO A 72 -14.97 14.17 3.56
CA PRO A 72 -16.04 13.20 3.75
C PRO A 72 -15.76 12.33 4.98
N THR A 73 -16.81 11.73 5.51
CA THR A 73 -16.66 10.71 6.55
C THR A 73 -16.53 9.35 5.90
N GLY A 74 -15.43 8.65 6.16
CA GLY A 74 -15.28 7.25 5.81
C GLY A 74 -16.18 6.36 6.66
N ASN A 75 -16.56 5.20 6.16
CA ASN A 75 -17.29 4.19 6.95
C ASN A 75 -16.41 3.58 8.07
N VAL A 76 -15.08 3.74 7.98
CA VAL A 76 -14.14 3.57 9.08
C VAL A 76 -13.43 4.90 9.29
N SER A 77 -13.29 5.35 10.54
CA SER A 77 -12.65 6.64 10.85
C SER A 77 -11.14 6.60 10.61
N GLN A 78 -10.52 7.76 10.28
CA GLN A 78 -9.06 7.85 10.15
C GLN A 78 -8.37 7.34 11.42
N LYS A 79 -8.82 7.74 12.59
CA LYS A 79 -8.29 7.27 13.89
C LYS A 79 -8.30 5.73 14.05
N GLU A 80 -9.27 5.04 13.46
CA GLU A 80 -9.28 3.57 13.48
C GLU A 80 -8.30 3.00 12.45
N LEU A 81 -8.23 3.60 11.26
CA LEU A 81 -7.30 3.21 10.20
C LEU A 81 -5.83 3.40 10.60
N ASP A 82 -5.50 4.48 11.35
CA ASP A 82 -4.15 4.78 11.85
C ASP A 82 -3.53 3.62 12.63
N LYS A 83 -4.34 2.86 13.36
CA LYS A 83 -3.88 1.68 14.11
C LYS A 83 -3.24 0.62 13.22
N TYR A 84 -3.55 0.65 11.93
CA TYR A 84 -3.13 -0.33 10.94
C TYR A 84 -2.26 0.28 9.84
N GLY A 85 -1.78 1.51 10.03
CA GLY A 85 -1.01 2.22 9.00
C GLY A 85 -1.80 2.42 7.71
N ALA A 86 -3.11 2.72 7.83
CA ALA A 86 -4.00 2.92 6.71
C ALA A 86 -4.56 4.35 6.70
N PHE A 87 -4.68 4.95 5.51
CA PHE A 87 -5.06 6.35 5.33
C PHE A 87 -6.06 6.51 4.19
N TYR A 88 -6.97 7.48 4.34
CA TYR A 88 -7.86 7.90 3.25
C TYR A 88 -7.83 9.41 2.99
N CYS A 89 -7.27 10.20 3.90
CA CYS A 89 -7.01 11.63 3.75
C CYS A 89 -5.88 12.04 4.70
N ASP A 90 -5.30 13.22 4.45
CA ASP A 90 -4.48 13.95 5.42
C ASP A 90 -5.41 14.84 6.25
N ASP A 91 -5.37 14.77 7.56
CA ASP A 91 -6.28 15.50 8.45
C ASP A 91 -5.66 16.76 9.09
N GLU A 92 -4.45 17.15 8.70
CA GLU A 92 -3.80 18.37 9.22
C GLU A 92 -4.40 19.70 8.71
N GLY A 93 -5.37 19.64 7.78
CA GLY A 93 -6.09 20.83 7.31
C GLY A 93 -5.30 21.74 6.36
N GLU A 94 -4.18 21.24 5.81
CA GLU A 94 -3.45 21.95 4.77
C GLU A 94 -4.13 21.79 3.39
N LYS A 95 -4.06 22.83 2.55
CA LYS A 95 -4.53 22.78 1.15
C LYS A 95 -3.61 21.91 0.28
N VAL A 96 -3.56 20.63 0.57
CA VAL A 96 -2.75 19.63 -0.14
C VAL A 96 -3.64 18.61 -0.81
N ILE A 97 -3.23 18.16 -1.99
CA ILE A 97 -3.85 17.06 -2.74
C ILE A 97 -2.80 15.99 -2.98
N TYR A 98 -3.16 14.74 -2.71
CA TYR A 98 -2.41 13.55 -3.09
C TYR A 98 -3.13 12.90 -4.27
N LEU A 99 -2.58 13.08 -5.47
CA LEU A 99 -3.19 12.56 -6.69
C LEU A 99 -2.78 11.12 -6.92
N THR A 100 -3.75 10.23 -7.08
CA THR A 100 -3.50 8.79 -7.23
C THR A 100 -4.30 8.18 -8.37
N PHE A 101 -3.72 7.17 -9.03
CA PHE A 101 -4.31 6.46 -10.15
C PHE A 101 -4.23 4.95 -9.94
N ASP A 102 -5.32 4.24 -10.25
CA ASP A 102 -5.33 2.78 -10.28
C ASP A 102 -5.35 2.29 -11.74
N ALA A 103 -4.57 1.23 -12.05
CA ALA A 103 -4.58 0.59 -13.36
C ALA A 103 -4.20 -0.89 -13.32
N GLY A 104 -4.92 -1.70 -14.10
CA GLY A 104 -4.60 -3.10 -14.37
C GLY A 104 -4.21 -3.38 -15.83
N TYR A 105 -4.48 -2.44 -16.74
CA TYR A 105 -4.17 -2.50 -18.17
C TYR A 105 -4.07 -1.09 -18.75
N GLU A 106 -3.59 -0.98 -19.99
CA GLU A 106 -3.46 0.28 -20.75
C GLU A 106 -4.44 0.29 -21.93
N ASN A 107 -4.98 1.46 -22.22
CA ASN A 107 -5.90 1.70 -23.35
C ASN A 107 -5.62 2.99 -24.12
N GLY A 108 -4.42 3.54 -24.01
CA GLY A 108 -3.96 4.76 -24.71
C GLY A 108 -4.02 6.05 -23.89
N CYS A 109 -4.43 5.98 -22.60
CA CYS A 109 -4.59 7.18 -21.77
C CYS A 109 -3.35 7.54 -20.93
N ALA A 110 -2.55 6.55 -20.53
CA ALA A 110 -1.45 6.77 -19.57
C ALA A 110 -0.40 7.76 -20.08
N GLY A 111 -0.04 7.69 -21.35
CA GLY A 111 0.93 8.63 -21.95
C GLY A 111 0.49 10.08 -21.82
N GLN A 112 -0.76 10.39 -22.15
CA GLN A 112 -1.33 11.72 -22.04
C GLN A 112 -1.40 12.21 -20.59
N ILE A 113 -1.79 11.33 -19.65
CA ILE A 113 -1.84 11.65 -18.21
C ILE A 113 -0.43 12.00 -17.70
N LEU A 114 0.58 11.22 -18.05
CA LEU A 114 1.99 11.49 -17.68
C LEU A 114 2.50 12.80 -18.29
N ASP A 115 2.16 13.10 -19.55
CA ASP A 115 2.53 14.37 -20.19
C ASP A 115 1.96 15.57 -19.43
N VAL A 116 0.71 15.49 -18.98
CA VAL A 116 0.07 16.55 -18.17
C VAL A 116 0.75 16.67 -16.80
N LEU A 117 0.98 15.56 -16.10
CA LEU A 117 1.65 15.58 -14.79
C LEU A 117 3.03 16.20 -14.86
N LYS A 118 3.79 15.85 -15.90
CA LYS A 118 5.12 16.42 -16.15
C LYS A 118 5.06 17.91 -16.47
N LYS A 119 4.17 18.34 -17.36
CA LYS A 119 3.93 19.74 -17.70
C LYS A 119 3.58 20.57 -16.48
N GLU A 120 2.70 20.07 -15.66
CA GLU A 120 2.20 20.74 -14.47
C GLU A 120 3.11 20.56 -13.23
N GLN A 121 4.18 19.75 -13.33
CA GLN A 121 5.10 19.44 -12.23
C GLN A 121 4.38 18.88 -10.99
N VAL A 122 3.42 17.98 -11.21
CA VAL A 122 2.59 17.37 -10.17
C VAL A 122 3.04 15.95 -9.90
N PRO A 123 3.46 15.62 -8.66
CA PRO A 123 3.72 14.24 -8.27
C PRO A 123 2.41 13.46 -8.16
N ALA A 124 2.45 12.18 -8.52
CA ALA A 124 1.32 11.27 -8.38
C ALA A 124 1.76 9.90 -7.88
N ALA A 125 0.80 9.08 -7.45
CA ALA A 125 1.03 7.67 -7.16
C ALA A 125 0.17 6.81 -8.07
N PHE A 126 0.76 5.74 -8.62
CA PHE A 126 0.11 4.79 -9.51
C PHE A 126 0.05 3.43 -8.82
N PHE A 127 -1.13 2.96 -8.46
CA PHE A 127 -1.33 1.63 -7.91
C PHE A 127 -1.58 0.65 -9.05
N LEU A 128 -0.58 -0.17 -9.36
CA LEU A 128 -0.57 -1.01 -10.55
C LEU A 128 -0.76 -2.49 -10.21
N VAL A 129 -1.62 -3.15 -10.99
CA VAL A 129 -1.80 -4.61 -10.95
C VAL A 129 -0.65 -5.29 -11.70
N GLY A 130 -0.28 -6.51 -11.30
CA GLY A 130 0.83 -7.26 -11.89
C GLY A 130 0.84 -7.36 -13.41
N ASN A 131 -0.35 -7.41 -14.05
CA ASN A 131 -0.47 -7.41 -15.50
C ASN A 131 0.11 -6.14 -16.16
N TYR A 132 -0.01 -4.98 -15.52
CA TYR A 132 0.47 -3.71 -16.06
C TYR A 132 2.00 -3.73 -16.25
N PHE A 133 2.75 -4.27 -15.28
CA PHE A 133 4.20 -4.41 -15.37
C PHE A 133 4.65 -5.28 -16.53
N LYS A 134 3.89 -6.32 -16.84
CA LYS A 134 4.20 -7.27 -17.93
C LYS A 134 3.92 -6.67 -19.31
N THR A 135 2.86 -5.90 -19.41
CA THR A 135 2.37 -5.41 -20.71
C THR A 135 2.84 -4.01 -21.04
N GLN A 136 3.22 -3.21 -20.02
CA GLN A 136 3.57 -1.80 -20.15
C GLN A 136 4.87 -1.41 -19.40
N PRO A 137 5.96 -2.18 -19.50
CA PRO A 137 7.18 -1.91 -18.73
C PRO A 137 7.78 -0.52 -19.00
N GLU A 138 7.65 0.01 -20.22
CA GLU A 138 8.17 1.33 -20.57
C GLU A 138 7.39 2.46 -19.85
N LEU A 139 6.07 2.34 -19.75
CA LEU A 139 5.27 3.31 -19.00
C LEU A 139 5.57 3.25 -17.50
N VAL A 140 5.81 2.06 -16.95
CA VAL A 140 6.23 1.92 -15.54
C VAL A 140 7.58 2.59 -15.29
N ARG A 141 8.58 2.38 -16.17
CA ARG A 141 9.89 3.07 -16.07
C ARG A 141 9.70 4.58 -16.15
N ARG A 142 8.90 5.06 -17.11
CA ARG A 142 8.59 6.47 -17.26
C ARG A 142 7.98 7.08 -15.98
N MET A 143 7.02 6.39 -15.36
CA MET A 143 6.43 6.83 -14.09
C MET A 143 7.51 7.05 -13.01
N VAL A 144 8.42 6.08 -12.86
CA VAL A 144 9.51 6.15 -11.87
C VAL A 144 10.53 7.24 -12.22
N GLU A 145 10.95 7.34 -13.48
CA GLU A 145 11.91 8.33 -13.97
C GLU A 145 11.39 9.77 -13.85
N GLU A 146 10.08 9.97 -13.98
CA GLU A 146 9.41 11.26 -13.80
C GLU A 146 9.10 11.57 -12.32
N GLY A 147 9.55 10.71 -11.37
CA GLY A 147 9.47 10.95 -9.93
C GLY A 147 8.13 10.58 -9.30
N HIS A 148 7.31 9.83 -10.00
CA HIS A 148 6.06 9.32 -9.45
C HIS A 148 6.27 8.07 -8.59
N ILE A 149 5.36 7.84 -7.64
CA ILE A 149 5.33 6.63 -6.84
C ILE A 149 4.57 5.55 -7.62
N VAL A 150 5.16 4.36 -7.73
CA VAL A 150 4.44 3.18 -8.20
C VAL A 150 4.17 2.29 -6.98
N GLY A 151 2.89 2.16 -6.63
CA GLY A 151 2.40 1.38 -5.49
C GLY A 151 1.82 0.03 -5.91
N ASN A 152 1.59 -0.82 -4.94
CA ASN A 152 1.13 -2.20 -5.12
C ASN A 152 -0.40 -2.27 -5.16
N HIS A 153 -0.96 -2.79 -6.26
CA HIS A 153 -2.39 -3.08 -6.39
C HIS A 153 -2.65 -4.58 -6.59
N THR A 154 -1.79 -5.42 -5.98
CA THR A 154 -1.74 -6.89 -6.09
C THR A 154 -1.34 -7.41 -7.47
N THR A 155 -1.05 -8.69 -7.53
CA THR A 155 -0.64 -9.35 -8.80
C THR A 155 -1.83 -9.63 -9.70
N THR A 156 -2.94 -10.13 -9.13
CA THR A 156 -4.09 -10.64 -9.90
C THR A 156 -5.39 -9.89 -9.65
N HIS A 157 -5.36 -8.87 -8.79
CA HIS A 157 -6.52 -8.03 -8.42
C HIS A 157 -7.66 -8.84 -7.77
N PRO A 158 -7.38 -9.76 -6.83
CA PRO A 158 -8.43 -10.52 -6.16
C PRO A 158 -9.13 -9.69 -5.09
N ASP A 159 -10.26 -10.19 -4.61
CA ASP A 159 -10.86 -9.70 -3.37
C ASP A 159 -9.99 -10.11 -2.18
N MET A 160 -9.04 -9.24 -1.80
CA MET A 160 -8.07 -9.50 -0.72
C MET A 160 -8.73 -9.70 0.63
N SER A 161 -9.94 -9.17 0.84
CA SER A 161 -10.68 -9.33 2.10
C SER A 161 -11.04 -10.78 2.41
N LYS A 162 -11.05 -11.64 1.41
CA LYS A 162 -11.29 -13.09 1.53
C LYS A 162 -10.02 -13.91 1.77
N ILE A 163 -8.84 -13.29 1.71
CA ILE A 163 -7.55 -13.95 1.92
C ILE A 163 -7.15 -13.77 3.38
N SER A 164 -7.43 -14.77 4.21
CA SER A 164 -7.11 -14.74 5.65
C SER A 164 -5.70 -15.26 5.98
N ASP A 165 -5.12 -16.10 5.12
CA ASP A 165 -3.77 -16.62 5.31
C ASP A 165 -2.71 -15.57 4.93
N LEU A 166 -1.77 -15.30 5.85
CA LEU A 166 -0.71 -14.31 5.63
C LEU A 166 0.23 -14.69 4.48
N SER A 167 0.46 -15.98 4.24
CA SER A 167 1.33 -16.44 3.15
C SER A 167 0.69 -16.16 1.78
N ASP A 168 -0.60 -16.42 1.65
CA ASP A 168 -1.34 -16.14 0.41
C ASP A 168 -1.47 -14.63 0.18
N PHE A 169 -1.76 -13.86 1.24
CA PHE A 169 -1.80 -12.39 1.17
C PHE A 169 -0.44 -11.83 0.74
N ARG A 170 0.64 -12.27 1.36
CA ARG A 170 2.01 -11.90 1.04
C ARG A 170 2.35 -12.22 -0.41
N LYS A 171 1.98 -13.40 -0.91
CA LYS A 171 2.27 -13.84 -2.26
C LYS A 171 1.72 -12.87 -3.33
N GLU A 172 0.48 -12.38 -3.15
CA GLU A 172 -0.12 -11.37 -4.04
C GLU A 172 0.68 -10.07 -4.08
N LEU A 173 1.29 -9.66 -2.95
CA LEU A 173 2.08 -8.45 -2.90
C LEU A 173 3.52 -8.66 -3.41
N GLU A 174 4.20 -9.72 -2.95
CA GLU A 174 5.60 -10.01 -3.32
C GLU A 174 5.78 -10.30 -4.81
N GLN A 175 4.81 -10.95 -5.45
CA GLN A 175 4.86 -11.16 -6.90
C GLN A 175 4.84 -9.83 -7.67
N THR A 176 4.06 -8.86 -7.20
CA THR A 176 4.03 -7.51 -7.79
C THR A 176 5.35 -6.77 -7.54
N GLU A 177 5.92 -6.88 -6.33
CA GLU A 177 7.25 -6.31 -6.02
C GLU A 177 8.34 -6.88 -6.96
N ASN A 178 8.31 -8.19 -7.20
CA ASN A 178 9.27 -8.83 -8.11
C ASN A 178 9.14 -8.29 -9.54
N LEU A 179 7.92 -8.15 -10.05
CA LEU A 179 7.66 -7.55 -11.37
C LEU A 179 8.15 -6.11 -11.45
N TYR A 180 7.91 -5.32 -10.39
CA TYR A 180 8.44 -3.95 -10.30
C TYR A 180 9.97 -3.94 -10.35
N ARG A 181 10.64 -4.80 -9.56
CA ARG A 181 12.10 -4.91 -9.54
C ARG A 181 12.66 -5.36 -10.89
N GLU A 182 12.02 -6.29 -11.57
CA GLU A 182 12.40 -6.72 -12.93
C GLU A 182 12.34 -5.56 -13.93
N VAL A 183 11.33 -4.69 -13.82
CA VAL A 183 11.15 -3.56 -14.74
C VAL A 183 12.07 -2.38 -14.42
N THR A 184 12.24 -2.05 -13.14
CA THR A 184 12.89 -0.79 -12.70
C THR A 184 14.30 -0.98 -12.15
N GLY A 185 14.68 -2.19 -11.76
CA GLY A 185 15.94 -2.47 -11.07
C GLY A 185 15.96 -2.01 -9.59
N SER A 186 14.85 -1.54 -9.03
CA SER A 186 14.74 -0.96 -7.69
C SER A 186 13.74 -1.70 -6.82
N GLU A 187 13.77 -1.47 -5.50
CA GLU A 187 12.76 -1.97 -4.59
C GLU A 187 11.47 -1.14 -4.69
N MET A 188 10.32 -1.81 -4.64
CA MET A 188 9.02 -1.16 -4.72
C MET A 188 8.71 -0.36 -3.46
N PRO A 189 8.26 0.90 -3.56
CA PRO A 189 7.75 1.64 -2.42
C PRO A 189 6.59 0.91 -1.74
N LYS A 190 6.58 0.88 -0.40
CA LYS A 190 5.63 0.10 0.39
C LYS A 190 4.27 0.80 0.57
N PHE A 191 3.67 1.23 -0.54
CA PHE A 191 2.29 1.70 -0.61
C PHE A 191 1.40 0.64 -1.26
N TYR A 192 0.29 0.33 -0.62
CA TYR A 192 -0.66 -0.68 -1.05
C TYR A 192 -2.07 -0.10 -1.13
N ARG A 193 -2.81 -0.45 -2.17
CA ARG A 193 -4.23 -0.17 -2.24
C ARG A 193 -5.00 -1.48 -2.45
N PRO A 194 -5.96 -1.81 -1.56
CA PRO A 194 -6.74 -3.03 -1.71
C PRO A 194 -7.63 -2.95 -2.95
N PRO A 195 -7.66 -4.00 -3.79
CA PRO A 195 -8.55 -4.07 -4.93
C PRO A 195 -10.00 -3.78 -4.56
N GLN A 196 -10.68 -3.00 -5.38
CA GLN A 196 -12.10 -2.61 -5.21
C GLN A 196 -12.38 -1.84 -3.90
N GLY A 197 -11.36 -1.46 -3.13
CA GLY A 197 -11.54 -0.91 -1.79
C GLY A 197 -12.06 -1.91 -0.76
N LYS A 198 -12.01 -3.21 -1.05
CA LYS A 198 -12.47 -4.27 -0.14
C LYS A 198 -11.37 -4.65 0.82
N PHE A 199 -11.70 -4.67 2.10
CA PHE A 199 -10.76 -4.99 3.16
C PHE A 199 -11.42 -5.64 4.35
N SER A 200 -10.61 -6.18 5.22
CA SER A 200 -10.95 -6.56 6.58
C SER A 200 -9.87 -6.01 7.53
N ILE A 201 -10.16 -5.90 8.80
CA ILE A 201 -9.15 -5.50 9.80
C ILE A 201 -7.94 -6.44 9.76
N SER A 202 -8.18 -7.74 9.55
CA SER A 202 -7.10 -8.72 9.39
C SER A 202 -6.18 -8.39 8.20
N ASN A 203 -6.76 -7.97 7.07
CA ASN A 203 -5.95 -7.60 5.89
C ASN A 203 -5.16 -6.31 6.11
N LEU A 204 -5.70 -5.33 6.82
CA LEU A 204 -4.94 -4.13 7.19
C LEU A 204 -3.76 -4.49 8.08
N GLN A 205 -3.95 -5.38 9.06
CA GLN A 205 -2.87 -5.90 9.91
C GLN A 205 -1.83 -6.66 9.09
N GLN A 206 -2.25 -7.52 8.15
CA GLN A 206 -1.35 -8.24 7.26
C GLN A 206 -0.50 -7.29 6.41
N ALA A 207 -1.10 -6.26 5.81
CA ALA A 207 -0.38 -5.25 5.04
C ALA A 207 0.64 -4.51 5.93
N GLN A 208 0.24 -4.07 7.12
CA GLN A 208 1.12 -3.41 8.09
C GLN A 208 2.29 -4.32 8.52
N MET A 209 2.04 -5.60 8.79
CA MET A 209 3.09 -6.58 9.15
C MET A 209 4.12 -6.77 8.01
N LEU A 210 3.71 -6.57 6.76
CA LEU A 210 4.59 -6.62 5.58
C LEU A 210 5.26 -5.27 5.28
N GLY A 211 5.07 -4.27 6.16
CA GLY A 211 5.66 -2.94 6.05
C GLY A 211 4.94 -2.00 5.08
N TYR A 212 3.72 -2.32 4.66
CA TYR A 212 2.94 -1.48 3.76
C TYR A 212 2.13 -0.42 4.51
N THR A 213 2.08 0.77 3.92
CA THR A 213 1.07 1.78 4.17
C THR A 213 -0.12 1.51 3.26
N THR A 214 -1.30 1.25 3.84
CA THR A 214 -2.53 1.05 3.06
C THR A 214 -3.16 2.39 2.72
N VAL A 215 -3.44 2.64 1.44
CA VAL A 215 -3.95 3.93 0.95
C VAL A 215 -5.33 3.74 0.32
N PHE A 216 -6.35 4.24 1.02
CA PHE A 216 -7.69 4.43 0.47
C PHE A 216 -7.78 5.79 -0.24
N TRP A 217 -8.96 6.38 -0.33
CA TRP A 217 -9.20 7.68 -0.95
C TRP A 217 -10.31 8.43 -0.22
N SER A 218 -10.31 9.74 -0.33
CA SER A 218 -11.38 10.62 0.17
C SER A 218 -12.16 11.29 -0.95
N LEU A 219 -11.70 11.18 -2.19
CA LEU A 219 -12.37 11.71 -3.36
C LEU A 219 -12.22 10.74 -4.54
N ALA A 220 -13.33 10.31 -5.08
CA ALA A 220 -13.43 9.51 -6.30
C ALA A 220 -14.79 9.71 -6.99
N TYR A 221 -14.89 9.24 -8.21
CA TYR A 221 -16.14 9.10 -8.94
C TYR A 221 -16.12 7.84 -9.81
N ALA A 222 -17.24 7.47 -10.42
CA ALA A 222 -17.31 6.27 -11.24
C ALA A 222 -16.73 6.53 -12.64
N ASP A 223 -15.43 6.31 -12.81
CA ASP A 223 -14.64 6.54 -14.02
C ASP A 223 -14.00 5.26 -14.61
N TRP A 224 -14.16 4.14 -13.93
CA TRP A 224 -13.51 2.86 -14.23
C TRP A 224 -14.17 2.07 -15.39
N ASP A 225 -15.44 2.35 -15.71
CA ASP A 225 -16.14 1.65 -16.78
C ASP A 225 -15.85 2.28 -18.13
N ASN A 226 -14.96 1.68 -18.91
CA ASN A 226 -14.55 2.18 -20.22
C ASN A 226 -15.65 2.10 -21.29
N THR A 227 -16.71 1.34 -21.05
CA THR A 227 -17.87 1.27 -21.96
C THR A 227 -18.88 2.37 -21.68
N LYS A 228 -18.79 3.00 -20.49
CA LYS A 228 -19.73 4.03 -20.04
C LYS A 228 -18.98 5.17 -19.33
N GLN A 229 -18.13 5.85 -20.08
CA GLN A 229 -17.39 6.98 -19.55
C GLN A 229 -18.28 8.16 -19.22
N PRO A 230 -18.11 8.81 -18.06
CA PRO A 230 -18.84 10.04 -17.71
C PRO A 230 -18.45 11.18 -18.65
N THR A 231 -19.34 12.18 -18.78
CA THR A 231 -19.00 13.40 -19.53
C THR A 231 -17.97 14.24 -18.76
N LYS A 232 -17.25 15.11 -19.46
CA LYS A 232 -16.28 16.04 -18.86
C LYS A 232 -16.93 16.93 -17.81
N GLU A 233 -18.08 17.50 -18.14
CA GLU A 233 -18.84 18.39 -17.29
C GLU A 233 -19.24 17.70 -15.98
N PHE A 234 -19.75 16.46 -16.08
CA PHE A 234 -20.09 15.67 -14.90
C PHE A 234 -18.87 15.38 -14.03
N ALA A 235 -17.76 14.98 -14.65
CA ALA A 235 -16.52 14.66 -13.95
C ALA A 235 -15.96 15.90 -13.23
N LEU A 236 -15.86 17.03 -13.93
CA LEU A 236 -15.40 18.30 -13.37
C LEU A 236 -16.29 18.79 -12.24
N GLU A 237 -17.62 18.80 -12.41
CA GLU A 237 -18.55 19.16 -11.36
C GLU A 237 -18.38 18.28 -10.13
N LYS A 238 -18.30 16.95 -10.33
CA LYS A 238 -18.22 15.98 -9.25
C LYS A 238 -16.91 16.13 -8.46
N LEU A 239 -15.78 16.26 -9.14
CA LEU A 239 -14.47 16.40 -8.52
C LEU A 239 -14.33 17.78 -7.83
N ASN A 240 -14.69 18.88 -8.51
CA ASN A 240 -14.60 20.23 -7.95
C ASN A 240 -15.58 20.48 -6.78
N SER A 241 -16.75 19.82 -6.77
CA SER A 241 -17.68 19.95 -5.64
C SER A 241 -17.25 19.21 -4.38
N ARG A 242 -16.31 18.28 -4.50
CA ARG A 242 -15.89 17.37 -3.43
C ARG A 242 -14.43 17.53 -3.01
N ILE A 243 -13.64 18.34 -3.74
CA ILE A 243 -12.26 18.61 -3.36
C ILE A 243 -12.22 19.24 -1.96
N HIS A 244 -11.27 18.86 -1.15
CA HIS A 244 -11.09 19.33 0.22
C HIS A 244 -9.63 19.27 0.62
N ASP A 245 -9.28 19.94 1.70
CA ASP A 245 -7.92 19.95 2.24
C ASP A 245 -7.49 18.54 2.65
N GLY A 246 -6.27 18.14 2.27
CA GLY A 246 -5.73 16.82 2.53
C GLY A 246 -6.32 15.69 1.69
N ALA A 247 -6.97 15.99 0.55
CA ALA A 247 -7.64 14.99 -0.27
C ALA A 247 -6.67 13.97 -0.89
N ILE A 248 -6.92 12.67 -0.67
CA ILE A 248 -6.38 11.60 -1.49
C ILE A 248 -7.40 11.34 -2.61
N VAL A 249 -7.02 11.69 -3.83
CA VAL A 249 -7.89 11.59 -5.01
C VAL A 249 -7.60 10.30 -5.74
N LEU A 250 -8.62 9.47 -5.93
CA LEU A 250 -8.55 8.28 -6.78
C LEU A 250 -9.16 8.56 -8.15
N LEU A 251 -8.36 8.36 -9.19
CA LEU A 251 -8.75 8.32 -10.59
C LEU A 251 -8.29 6.99 -11.20
N HIS A 252 -8.96 6.54 -12.28
CA HIS A 252 -8.47 5.39 -13.03
C HIS A 252 -7.68 5.84 -14.26
N LEU A 253 -6.48 5.26 -14.41
CA LEU A 253 -5.54 5.60 -15.49
C LEU A 253 -6.11 5.28 -16.88
N THR A 254 -7.08 4.36 -16.94
CA THR A 254 -7.75 3.95 -18.18
C THR A 254 -8.91 4.84 -18.59
N SER A 255 -9.27 5.84 -17.79
CA SER A 255 -10.39 6.74 -18.11
C SER A 255 -10.00 7.79 -19.13
N LYS A 256 -10.67 7.75 -20.29
CA LYS A 256 -10.54 8.77 -21.33
C LYS A 256 -10.92 10.15 -20.83
N THR A 257 -12.00 10.22 -20.04
CA THR A 257 -12.47 11.47 -19.44
C THR A 257 -11.41 12.06 -18.52
N ASN A 258 -10.76 11.25 -17.68
CA ASN A 258 -9.66 11.71 -16.83
C ASN A 258 -8.49 12.27 -17.65
N ALA A 259 -8.07 11.56 -18.70
CA ALA A 259 -7.00 12.03 -19.57
C ALA A 259 -7.31 13.39 -20.21
N GLU A 260 -8.58 13.63 -20.54
CA GLU A 260 -9.03 14.85 -21.18
C GLU A 260 -9.22 16.06 -20.24
N ILE A 261 -9.54 15.82 -18.96
CA ILE A 261 -9.82 16.89 -17.98
C ILE A 261 -8.69 17.15 -17.00
N LEU A 262 -7.65 16.31 -16.94
CA LEU A 262 -6.63 16.34 -15.89
C LEU A 262 -5.92 17.68 -15.80
N GLU A 263 -5.56 18.29 -16.93
CA GLU A 263 -4.90 19.60 -16.96
C GLU A 263 -5.79 20.69 -16.37
N GLU A 264 -7.08 20.73 -16.77
CA GLU A 264 -8.05 21.67 -16.23
C GLU A 264 -8.28 21.49 -14.73
N LEU A 265 -8.34 20.23 -14.24
CA LEU A 265 -8.46 19.96 -12.81
C LEU A 265 -7.25 20.47 -12.04
N ILE A 266 -6.04 20.14 -12.49
CA ILE A 266 -4.81 20.53 -11.80
C ILE A 266 -4.68 22.04 -11.75
N THR A 267 -4.86 22.72 -12.86
CA THR A 267 -4.77 24.19 -12.93
C THR A 267 -5.84 24.88 -12.07
N GLY A 268 -7.09 24.41 -12.16
CA GLY A 268 -8.18 24.97 -11.35
C GLY A 268 -8.01 24.72 -9.84
N TRP A 269 -7.42 23.60 -9.44
CA TRP A 269 -7.12 23.38 -8.00
C TRP A 269 -5.92 24.20 -7.53
N LYS A 270 -4.89 24.41 -8.36
CA LYS A 270 -3.79 25.35 -8.07
C LYS A 270 -4.29 26.78 -7.90
N GLU A 271 -5.21 27.24 -8.77
CA GLU A 271 -5.84 28.56 -8.65
C GLU A 271 -6.66 28.71 -7.36
N GLN A 272 -7.22 27.63 -6.82
CA GLN A 272 -7.88 27.59 -5.52
C GLN A 272 -6.89 27.54 -4.35
N GLY A 273 -5.58 27.52 -4.62
CA GLY A 273 -4.51 27.52 -3.63
C GLY A 273 -4.11 26.13 -3.14
N TYR A 274 -4.53 25.07 -3.81
CA TYR A 274 -4.04 23.71 -3.50
C TYR A 274 -2.62 23.49 -4.03
N THR A 275 -1.84 22.74 -3.28
CA THR A 275 -0.55 22.18 -3.70
C THR A 275 -0.66 20.66 -3.84
N PHE A 276 0.20 20.08 -4.67
CA PHE A 276 0.23 18.63 -4.84
C PHE A 276 1.47 18.05 -4.18
N LYS A 277 1.31 17.00 -3.39
CA LYS A 277 2.41 16.33 -2.70
C LYS A 277 2.44 14.83 -3.01
N PRO A 278 3.64 14.20 -2.98
CA PRO A 278 3.75 12.76 -3.07
C PRO A 278 3.25 12.08 -1.79
N LEU A 279 2.77 10.84 -1.88
CA LEU A 279 2.30 10.06 -0.71
C LEU A 279 3.35 9.89 0.39
N THR A 280 4.64 10.07 0.09
CA THR A 280 5.73 10.05 1.09
C THR A 280 5.67 11.23 2.07
N GLU A 281 4.90 12.27 1.75
CA GLU A 281 4.68 13.45 2.61
C GLU A 281 3.31 13.40 3.32
N LEU A 282 2.56 12.30 3.17
CA LEU A 282 1.31 12.10 3.89
C LEU A 282 1.60 12.08 5.40
N LYS A 283 0.94 12.96 6.14
CA LYS A 283 1.13 13.13 7.58
C LYS A 283 0.05 12.38 8.37
N HIS A 284 0.40 11.91 9.55
CA HIS A 284 -0.46 11.16 10.50
C HIS A 284 -0.14 11.49 11.94
#